data_987eaac0299e5b8f4a8ecd9a14807e56
#
_entry.id   987eaac0299e5b8f4a8ecd9a14807e56
#
_cell.length_a   1.000
_cell.length_b   1.000
_cell.length_c   1.000
_cell.angle_alpha   90.00
_cell.angle_beta   90.00
_cell.angle_gamma   90.00
#
_symmetry.space_group_name_H-M   'P 1'
#
loop_
_entity.id
_entity.type
_entity.pdbx_description
1 polymer ?
#
loop_
_entity_poly.entity_id
_entity_poly.type
_entity_poly.pdbx_seq_one_letter_code
_entity_poly.pdbx_strand_id
1 'polypeptide(L)'
;MRLPPLFFLRYNGGMNEILLEETLPNDKIFQIVKGDITAEKVDAIVNAANSQLVHGGGVAWTISRRGGDTIQQESKEWVMKNGEVSHAEPAYTSAGKLPCRYVIHAVGPVWGDGDEDAKLADAVTGSLRVASELGLASVSLPAISTGIFGFPKERAARIIFSSIENYLTQNADSPLTTVRLVLYGKADAELYLGFWEEYK
;
A
#
# COMPACT_ATOMS: atom_id res chain seq x y z
N MET A 1 -35.51 8.52 3.74
CA MET A 1 -34.38 9.39 4.09
C MET A 1 -33.46 8.54 5.00
N ARG A 2 -32.45 7.87 4.44
CA ARG A 2 -31.48 7.07 5.22
C ARG A 2 -30.41 8.04 5.70
N LEU A 3 -30.22 8.13 7.02
CA LEU A 3 -29.09 8.83 7.61
C LEU A 3 -27.79 8.14 7.16
N PRO A 4 -26.74 8.90 6.80
CA PRO A 4 -25.43 8.31 6.49
C PRO A 4 -24.89 7.59 7.74
N PRO A 5 -24.12 6.52 7.58
CA PRO A 5 -23.53 5.83 8.71
C PRO A 5 -22.66 6.79 9.53
N LEU A 6 -22.86 6.78 10.83
CA LEU A 6 -22.06 7.55 11.78
C LEU A 6 -20.61 7.09 11.66
N PHE A 7 -19.75 7.97 11.13
CA PHE A 7 -18.31 7.83 11.20
C PHE A 7 -17.87 7.84 12.67
N PHE A 8 -17.64 6.68 13.24
CA PHE A 8 -16.98 6.59 14.52
C PHE A 8 -15.48 6.87 14.30
N LEU A 9 -15.08 8.13 14.52
CA LEU A 9 -13.69 8.50 14.75
C LEU A 9 -13.17 7.72 15.97
N ARG A 10 -12.55 6.55 15.73
CA ARG A 10 -11.79 5.87 16.77
C ARG A 10 -10.42 6.55 16.88
N TYR A 11 -10.32 7.51 17.78
CA TYR A 11 -9.06 8.05 18.22
C TYR A 11 -8.27 6.95 18.97
N ASN A 12 -7.40 6.25 18.27
CA ASN A 12 -6.39 5.40 18.89
C ASN A 12 -5.14 6.26 19.11
N GLY A 13 -4.75 6.48 20.35
CA GLY A 13 -3.64 7.30 20.82
C GLY A 13 -2.24 6.92 20.29
N GLY A 14 -2.12 6.77 18.98
CA GLY A 14 -0.90 6.52 18.23
C GLY A 14 -0.97 7.28 16.90
N MET A 15 0.16 7.60 16.31
CA MET A 15 0.37 8.51 15.18
C MET A 15 -0.54 8.35 13.94
N ASN A 16 -1.28 7.24 13.79
CA ASN A 16 -2.10 6.92 12.63
C ASN A 16 -3.60 6.95 12.98
N GLU A 17 -4.36 7.71 12.18
CA GLU A 17 -5.81 7.94 12.35
C GLU A 17 -6.58 7.27 11.22
N ILE A 18 -7.54 6.40 11.54
CA ILE A 18 -8.45 5.81 10.55
C ILE A 18 -9.52 6.86 10.22
N LEU A 19 -9.55 7.27 8.95
CA LEU A 19 -10.50 8.26 8.45
C LEU A 19 -11.72 7.61 7.80
N LEU A 20 -11.53 6.41 7.22
CA LEU A 20 -12.58 5.61 6.61
C LEU A 20 -12.34 4.14 6.95
N GLU A 21 -13.42 3.43 7.26
CA GLU A 21 -13.43 1.97 7.33
C GLU A 21 -14.66 1.46 6.54
N GLU A 22 -14.40 0.65 5.54
CA GLU A 22 -15.40 0.05 4.68
C GLU A 22 -15.35 -1.46 4.80
N THR A 23 -16.48 -2.09 5.06
CA THR A 23 -16.61 -3.55 5.02
C THR A 23 -16.98 -3.98 3.61
N LEU A 24 -16.08 -4.66 2.95
CA LEU A 24 -16.24 -5.23 1.62
C LEU A 24 -16.88 -6.63 1.69
N PRO A 25 -17.29 -7.24 0.55
CA PRO A 25 -17.74 -8.62 0.52
C PRO A 25 -16.78 -9.58 1.22
N ASN A 26 -17.30 -10.68 1.76
CA ASN A 26 -16.56 -11.71 2.51
C ASN A 26 -15.90 -11.17 3.82
N ASP A 27 -16.51 -10.17 4.45
CA ASP A 27 -16.05 -9.54 5.70
C ASP A 27 -14.62 -8.98 5.62
N LYS A 28 -14.17 -8.63 4.41
CA LYS A 28 -12.89 -7.97 4.18
C LYS A 28 -12.99 -6.48 4.53
N ILE A 29 -11.92 -5.91 5.07
CA ILE A 29 -11.90 -4.52 5.53
C ILE A 29 -10.93 -3.71 4.68
N PHE A 30 -11.42 -2.61 4.15
CA PHE A 30 -10.61 -1.56 3.55
C PHE A 30 -10.62 -0.31 4.44
N GLN A 31 -9.46 0.31 4.64
CA GLN A 31 -9.35 1.53 5.44
C GLN A 31 -8.53 2.60 4.71
N ILE A 32 -8.95 3.86 4.84
CA ILE A 32 -8.11 5.02 4.53
C ILE A 32 -7.58 5.58 5.84
N VAL A 33 -6.27 5.71 5.92
CA VAL A 33 -5.56 6.07 7.16
C VAL A 33 -4.70 7.29 6.91
N LYS A 34 -4.80 8.31 7.77
CA LYS A 34 -3.86 9.41 7.83
C LYS A 34 -2.74 9.05 8.81
N GLY A 35 -1.50 9.00 8.33
CA GLY A 35 -0.39 8.66 9.22
C GLY A 35 0.91 8.30 8.54
N ASP A 36 1.78 7.71 9.31
CA ASP A 36 3.10 7.24 8.92
C ASP A 36 3.08 5.73 8.72
N ILE A 37 3.31 5.28 7.49
CA ILE A 37 3.29 3.85 7.13
C ILE A 37 4.32 3.03 7.93
N THR A 38 5.43 3.66 8.36
CA THR A 38 6.47 3.00 9.16
C THR A 38 6.08 2.78 10.63
N ALA A 39 4.95 3.35 11.07
CA ALA A 39 4.38 3.15 12.39
C ALA A 39 3.18 2.16 12.39
N GLU A 40 2.82 1.62 11.23
CA GLU A 40 1.72 0.68 11.07
C GLU A 40 2.01 -0.66 11.77
N LYS A 41 1.04 -1.09 12.60
CA LYS A 41 1.07 -2.38 13.30
C LYS A 41 0.22 -3.39 12.52
N VAL A 42 0.73 -3.81 11.39
CA VAL A 42 0.15 -4.78 10.45
C VAL A 42 1.16 -5.89 10.17
N ASP A 43 0.77 -6.92 9.44
CA ASP A 43 1.72 -8.00 9.11
C ASP A 43 2.77 -7.55 8.10
N ALA A 44 2.39 -6.74 7.09
CA ALA A 44 3.32 -6.15 6.15
C ALA A 44 2.97 -4.73 5.78
N ILE A 45 3.98 -3.96 5.39
CA ILE A 45 3.80 -2.68 4.71
C ILE A 45 4.31 -2.77 3.28
N VAL A 46 3.71 -1.99 2.37
CA VAL A 46 4.16 -1.87 0.99
C VAL A 46 5.07 -0.66 0.85
N ASN A 47 6.22 -0.88 0.22
CA ASN A 47 7.14 0.17 -0.19
C ASN A 47 6.92 0.51 -1.67
N ALA A 48 6.73 1.79 -1.99
CA ALA A 48 6.75 2.28 -3.37
C ALA A 48 8.23 2.35 -3.83
N ALA A 49 8.68 1.28 -4.47
CA ALA A 49 10.06 1.04 -4.86
C ALA A 49 10.33 1.36 -6.34
N ASN A 50 11.59 1.37 -6.72
CA ASN A 50 12.05 1.24 -8.09
C ASN A 50 12.49 -0.21 -8.38
N SER A 51 12.67 -0.56 -9.66
CA SER A 51 13.01 -1.92 -10.09
C SER A 51 14.31 -2.48 -9.53
N GLN A 52 15.27 -1.61 -9.18
CA GLN A 52 16.57 -1.97 -8.61
C GLN A 52 16.54 -2.04 -7.08
N LEU A 53 15.40 -1.77 -6.44
CA LEU A 53 15.24 -1.70 -4.98
C LEU A 53 16.28 -0.80 -4.28
N VAL A 54 16.62 0.33 -4.92
CA VAL A 54 17.46 1.38 -4.32
C VAL A 54 16.57 2.38 -3.63
N HIS A 55 16.64 2.43 -2.30
CA HIS A 55 15.74 3.20 -1.45
C HIS A 55 16.27 4.62 -1.22
N GLY A 56 16.43 5.41 -2.31
CA GLY A 56 17.11 6.71 -2.29
C GLY A 56 16.24 7.93 -1.97
N GLY A 57 14.92 7.81 -1.93
CA GLY A 57 14.03 8.95 -1.73
C GLY A 57 12.61 8.59 -1.32
N GLY A 58 11.81 9.58 -0.94
CA GLY A 58 10.40 9.43 -0.61
C GLY A 58 10.12 8.43 0.53
N VAL A 59 9.02 7.71 0.40
CA VAL A 59 8.61 6.68 1.36
C VAL A 59 9.64 5.55 1.45
N ALA A 60 10.27 5.17 0.34
CA ALA A 60 11.26 4.11 0.29
C ALA A 60 12.48 4.40 1.19
N TRP A 61 12.98 5.64 1.13
CA TRP A 61 14.06 6.07 2.02
C TRP A 61 13.65 6.05 3.50
N THR A 62 12.42 6.49 3.80
CA THR A 62 11.91 6.51 5.17
C THR A 62 11.77 5.11 5.74
N ILE A 63 11.22 4.17 4.95
CA ILE A 63 11.08 2.76 5.32
C ILE A 63 12.46 2.13 5.57
N SER A 64 13.39 2.27 4.61
CA SER A 64 14.75 1.71 4.73
C SER A 64 15.49 2.30 5.94
N ARG A 65 15.43 3.62 6.14
CA ARG A 65 16.10 4.27 7.27
C ARG A 65 15.58 3.82 8.63
N ARG A 66 14.25 3.69 8.78
CA ARG A 66 13.64 3.28 10.05
C ARG A 66 13.74 1.78 10.30
N GLY A 67 13.64 0.98 9.24
CA GLY A 67 13.80 -0.48 9.33
C GLY A 67 15.26 -0.92 9.54
N GLY A 68 16.20 -0.05 9.17
CA GLY A 68 17.65 -0.28 9.30
C GLY A 68 18.24 -0.96 8.07
N ASP A 69 19.55 -1.24 8.14
CA ASP A 69 20.36 -1.69 6.99
C ASP A 69 19.90 -3.03 6.40
N THR A 70 19.24 -3.85 7.19
CA THR A 70 18.71 -5.17 6.79
C THR A 70 17.82 -5.06 5.55
N ILE A 71 16.92 -4.07 5.49
CA ILE A 71 16.01 -3.90 4.34
C ILE A 71 16.81 -3.67 3.06
N GLN A 72 17.79 -2.76 3.07
CA GLN A 72 18.60 -2.48 1.88
C GLN A 72 19.52 -3.64 1.52
N GLN A 73 20.04 -4.37 2.50
CA GLN A 73 20.87 -5.55 2.26
C GLN A 73 20.05 -6.66 1.59
N GLU A 74 18.92 -7.05 2.17
CA GLU A 74 18.03 -8.08 1.61
C GLU A 74 17.50 -7.68 0.23
N SER A 75 17.20 -6.40 0.01
CA SER A 75 16.82 -5.85 -1.30
C SER A 75 17.88 -6.07 -2.36
N LYS A 76 19.17 -5.82 -2.04
CA LYS A 76 20.29 -6.07 -2.95
C LYS A 76 20.44 -7.56 -3.25
N GLU A 77 20.39 -8.41 -2.22
CA GLU A 77 20.46 -9.86 -2.37
C GLU A 77 19.33 -10.39 -3.24
N TRP A 78 18.11 -9.85 -3.07
CA TRP A 78 16.96 -10.21 -3.90
C TRP A 78 17.20 -9.88 -5.38
N VAL A 79 17.62 -8.64 -5.69
CA VAL A 79 17.91 -8.20 -7.07
C VAL A 79 19.07 -8.99 -7.68
N MET A 80 20.12 -9.25 -6.92
CA MET A 80 21.25 -10.08 -7.39
C MET A 80 20.82 -11.50 -7.78
N LYS A 81 19.87 -12.06 -7.08
CA LYS A 81 19.38 -13.43 -7.30
C LYS A 81 18.33 -13.50 -8.41
N ASN A 82 17.41 -12.54 -8.48
CA ASN A 82 16.20 -12.63 -9.29
C ASN A 82 16.17 -11.63 -10.46
N GLY A 83 17.06 -10.64 -10.48
CA GLY A 83 17.03 -9.53 -11.44
C GLY A 83 16.15 -8.38 -10.97
N GLU A 84 15.81 -7.48 -11.89
CA GLU A 84 14.94 -6.33 -11.61
C GLU A 84 13.52 -6.75 -11.25
N VAL A 85 12.92 -5.99 -10.31
CA VAL A 85 11.54 -6.21 -9.88
C VAL A 85 10.58 -5.64 -10.92
N SER A 86 9.62 -6.43 -11.36
CA SER A 86 8.56 -6.01 -12.29
C SER A 86 7.36 -5.42 -11.54
N HIS A 87 6.44 -4.77 -12.29
CA HIS A 87 5.21 -4.24 -11.70
C HIS A 87 4.31 -5.34 -11.11
N ALA A 88 4.16 -6.46 -11.81
CA ALA A 88 3.27 -7.56 -11.42
C ALA A 88 3.85 -8.49 -10.35
N GLU A 89 5.18 -8.53 -10.19
CA GLU A 89 5.89 -9.45 -9.29
C GLU A 89 6.72 -8.69 -8.25
N PRO A 90 6.07 -8.09 -7.23
CA PRO A 90 6.76 -7.40 -6.14
C PRO A 90 7.71 -8.31 -5.38
N ALA A 91 8.88 -7.78 -5.01
CA ALA A 91 9.78 -8.43 -4.09
C ALA A 91 9.31 -8.26 -2.64
N TYR A 92 9.87 -9.02 -1.72
CA TYR A 92 9.68 -8.77 -0.28
C TYR A 92 10.95 -9.03 0.50
N THR A 93 11.06 -8.36 1.64
CA THR A 93 12.15 -8.49 2.62
C THR A 93 11.57 -8.60 4.02
N SER A 94 12.41 -8.94 4.99
CA SER A 94 12.07 -8.70 6.39
C SER A 94 11.90 -7.21 6.66
N ALA A 95 11.17 -6.85 7.71
CA ALA A 95 10.92 -5.45 8.04
C ALA A 95 11.98 -4.81 8.95
N GLY A 96 13.01 -5.55 9.32
CA GLY A 96 14.06 -5.07 10.21
C GLY A 96 13.51 -4.59 11.55
N LYS A 97 13.66 -3.30 11.86
CA LYS A 97 13.20 -2.69 13.13
C LYS A 97 11.77 -2.13 13.07
N LEU A 98 11.07 -2.24 11.95
CA LEU A 98 9.69 -1.75 11.82
C LEU A 98 8.71 -2.64 12.62
N PRO A 99 7.55 -2.11 13.04
CA PRO A 99 6.56 -2.87 13.83
C PRO A 99 5.67 -3.78 12.96
N CYS A 100 6.22 -4.36 11.90
CA CYS A 100 5.60 -5.35 11.02
C CYS A 100 6.58 -6.48 10.72
N ARG A 101 6.14 -7.53 10.03
CA ARG A 101 6.96 -8.71 9.72
C ARG A 101 7.73 -8.56 8.41
N TYR A 102 7.08 -7.97 7.40
CA TYR A 102 7.61 -7.88 6.05
C TYR A 102 7.46 -6.47 5.46
N VAL A 103 8.34 -6.15 4.50
CA VAL A 103 8.18 -5.05 3.56
C VAL A 103 8.01 -5.65 2.17
N ILE A 104 6.90 -5.35 1.50
CA ILE A 104 6.63 -5.75 0.12
C ILE A 104 7.02 -4.57 -0.77
N HIS A 105 7.93 -4.78 -1.72
CA HIS A 105 8.48 -3.74 -2.57
C HIS A 105 7.76 -3.73 -3.91
N ALA A 106 6.77 -2.85 -4.06
CA ALA A 106 5.96 -2.67 -5.26
C ALA A 106 6.57 -1.61 -6.17
N VAL A 107 6.82 -1.97 -7.41
CA VAL A 107 7.31 -1.06 -8.43
C VAL A 107 6.12 -0.49 -9.20
N GLY A 108 5.73 0.73 -8.85
CA GLY A 108 4.73 1.45 -9.62
C GLY A 108 5.33 2.13 -10.87
N PRO A 109 4.50 2.55 -11.85
CA PRO A 109 4.96 3.24 -13.05
C PRO A 109 5.41 4.67 -12.77
N VAL A 110 6.31 5.17 -13.61
CA VAL A 110 6.58 6.60 -13.76
C VAL A 110 5.55 7.17 -14.74
N TRP A 111 4.97 8.32 -14.42
CA TRP A 111 3.99 8.96 -15.31
C TRP A 111 4.63 9.40 -16.61
N GLY A 112 4.08 8.97 -17.73
CA GLY A 112 4.59 9.21 -19.08
C GLY A 112 5.30 8.02 -19.74
N ASP A 113 5.51 6.91 -19.01
CA ASP A 113 6.22 5.72 -19.54
C ASP A 113 5.29 4.75 -20.32
N GLY A 114 3.98 5.07 -20.41
CA GLY A 114 2.97 4.24 -21.10
C GLY A 114 2.44 3.08 -20.27
N ASP A 115 1.19 2.70 -20.55
CA ASP A 115 0.46 1.63 -19.86
C ASP A 115 0.37 1.80 -18.34
N GLU A 116 0.42 3.06 -17.88
CA GLU A 116 0.60 3.38 -16.45
C GLU A 116 -0.55 2.85 -15.59
N ASP A 117 -1.79 2.86 -16.11
CA ASP A 117 -2.94 2.34 -15.35
C ASP A 117 -2.81 0.85 -15.07
N ALA A 118 -2.45 0.08 -16.09
CA ALA A 118 -2.25 -1.37 -15.97
C ALA A 118 -1.08 -1.67 -15.02
N LYS A 119 0.05 -0.97 -15.21
CA LYS A 119 1.24 -1.13 -14.34
C LYS A 119 0.97 -0.78 -12.88
N LEU A 120 0.15 0.25 -12.62
CA LEU A 120 -0.23 0.60 -11.25
C LEU A 120 -1.17 -0.46 -10.65
N ALA A 121 -2.15 -0.93 -11.42
CA ALA A 121 -3.04 -2.01 -11.00
C ALA A 121 -2.26 -3.30 -10.69
N ASP A 122 -1.29 -3.65 -11.52
CA ASP A 122 -0.40 -4.81 -11.32
C ASP A 122 0.42 -4.66 -10.04
N ALA A 123 0.99 -3.47 -9.77
CA ALA A 123 1.76 -3.22 -8.56
C ALA A 123 0.92 -3.35 -7.28
N VAL A 124 -0.33 -2.87 -7.30
CA VAL A 124 -1.26 -3.02 -6.18
C VAL A 124 -1.67 -4.49 -6.02
N THR A 125 -2.19 -5.10 -7.08
CA THR A 125 -2.69 -6.49 -7.05
C THR A 125 -1.58 -7.48 -6.71
N GLY A 126 -0.38 -7.31 -7.28
CA GLY A 126 0.80 -8.11 -6.97
C GLY A 126 1.19 -8.02 -5.50
N SER A 127 1.10 -6.83 -4.90
CA SER A 127 1.37 -6.64 -3.46
C SER A 127 0.38 -7.41 -2.57
N LEU A 128 -0.90 -7.38 -2.92
CA LEU A 128 -1.94 -8.11 -2.19
C LEU A 128 -1.78 -9.63 -2.37
N ARG A 129 -1.39 -10.07 -3.57
CA ARG A 129 -1.09 -11.48 -3.86
C ARG A 129 0.10 -11.96 -3.02
N VAL A 130 1.21 -11.24 -3.00
CA VAL A 130 2.39 -11.58 -2.18
C VAL A 130 2.02 -11.62 -0.69
N ALA A 131 1.21 -10.68 -0.19
CA ALA A 131 0.72 -10.70 1.19
C ALA A 131 -0.09 -11.99 1.48
N SER A 132 -0.97 -12.40 0.55
CA SER A 132 -1.77 -13.62 0.68
C SER A 132 -0.90 -14.89 0.64
N GLU A 133 0.07 -14.97 -0.27
CA GLU A 133 1.01 -16.09 -0.39
C GLU A 133 1.88 -16.26 0.86
N LEU A 134 2.22 -15.17 1.53
CA LEU A 134 2.92 -15.16 2.82
C LEU A 134 2.01 -15.49 4.01
N GLY A 135 0.71 -15.73 3.79
CA GLY A 135 -0.26 -16.06 4.83
C GLY A 135 -0.56 -14.88 5.76
N LEU A 136 -0.51 -13.64 5.26
CA LEU A 136 -0.70 -12.45 6.07
C LEU A 136 -2.17 -12.05 6.14
N ALA A 137 -2.60 -11.55 7.29
CA ALA A 137 -3.96 -11.09 7.53
C ALA A 137 -4.14 -9.59 7.26
N SER A 138 -3.07 -8.80 7.31
CA SER A 138 -3.13 -7.34 7.20
C SER A 138 -1.96 -6.75 6.42
N VAL A 139 -2.26 -5.76 5.56
CA VAL A 139 -1.26 -5.01 4.81
C VAL A 139 -1.61 -3.53 4.73
N SER A 140 -0.60 -2.68 4.86
CA SER A 140 -0.72 -1.23 4.61
C SER A 140 0.08 -0.83 3.38
N LEU A 141 -0.52 -0.04 2.48
CA LEU A 141 0.13 0.46 1.28
C LEU A 141 0.05 1.98 1.18
N PRO A 142 1.05 2.64 0.58
CA PRO A 142 0.98 4.07 0.28
C PRO A 142 0.24 4.32 -1.04
N ALA A 143 0.00 5.58 -1.37
CA ALA A 143 -0.44 5.98 -2.71
C ALA A 143 0.70 5.81 -3.73
N ILE A 144 0.87 4.57 -4.21
CA ILE A 144 1.95 4.17 -5.13
C ILE A 144 1.98 5.10 -6.33
N SER A 145 3.19 5.48 -6.79
CA SER A 145 3.48 6.34 -7.94
C SER A 145 3.06 7.82 -7.83
N THR A 146 2.32 8.26 -6.82
CA THR A 146 1.78 9.63 -6.76
C THR A 146 2.74 10.67 -6.19
N GLY A 147 3.91 10.25 -5.73
CA GLY A 147 4.99 11.12 -5.27
C GLY A 147 5.96 11.49 -6.40
N ILE A 148 7.22 11.04 -6.28
CA ILE A 148 8.31 11.36 -7.23
C ILE A 148 7.97 10.89 -8.67
N PHE A 149 7.21 9.80 -8.83
CA PHE A 149 6.82 9.25 -10.14
C PHE A 149 5.69 10.04 -10.83
N GLY A 150 5.08 11.01 -10.16
CA GLY A 150 4.20 12.02 -10.75
C GLY A 150 2.85 11.53 -11.27
N PHE A 151 2.40 10.33 -10.91
CA PHE A 151 1.09 9.82 -11.33
C PHE A 151 -0.03 10.72 -10.79
N PRO A 152 -1.02 11.16 -11.62
CA PRO A 152 -2.13 12.01 -11.18
C PRO A 152 -2.91 11.36 -10.04
N LYS A 153 -3.04 12.06 -8.91
CA LYS A 153 -3.57 11.51 -7.66
C LYS A 153 -4.98 10.93 -7.77
N GLU A 154 -5.89 11.65 -8.43
CA GLU A 154 -7.27 11.19 -8.63
C GLU A 154 -7.32 9.88 -9.45
N ARG A 155 -6.59 9.85 -10.57
CA ARG A 155 -6.53 8.65 -11.42
C ARG A 155 -5.91 7.47 -10.69
N ALA A 156 -4.82 7.71 -9.95
CA ALA A 156 -4.20 6.69 -9.11
C ALA A 156 -5.13 6.17 -8.02
N ALA A 157 -5.88 7.06 -7.35
CA ALA A 157 -6.84 6.69 -6.32
C ALA A 157 -7.89 5.71 -6.86
N ARG A 158 -8.50 6.01 -8.01
CA ARG A 158 -9.50 5.13 -8.65
C ARG A 158 -8.93 3.75 -8.99
N ILE A 159 -7.70 3.68 -9.50
CA ILE A 159 -7.02 2.42 -9.81
C ILE A 159 -6.71 1.64 -8.52
N ILE A 160 -6.16 2.30 -7.50
CA ILE A 160 -5.84 1.67 -6.22
C ILE A 160 -7.10 1.11 -5.56
N PHE A 161 -8.18 1.89 -5.50
CA PHE A 161 -9.46 1.46 -4.91
C PHE A 161 -10.04 0.25 -5.64
N SER A 162 -10.15 0.34 -6.97
CA SER A 162 -10.70 -0.77 -7.77
C SER A 162 -9.83 -2.03 -7.69
N SER A 163 -8.51 -1.90 -7.69
CA SER A 163 -7.60 -3.04 -7.56
C SER A 163 -7.75 -3.74 -6.21
N ILE A 164 -7.89 -2.97 -5.12
CA ILE A 164 -8.09 -3.53 -3.77
C ILE A 164 -9.45 -4.22 -3.67
N GLU A 165 -10.53 -3.54 -4.08
CA GLU A 165 -11.88 -4.12 -4.01
C GLU A 165 -12.01 -5.38 -4.86
N ASN A 166 -11.52 -5.34 -6.10
CA ASN A 166 -11.55 -6.50 -7.01
C ASN A 166 -10.76 -7.67 -6.42
N TYR A 167 -9.54 -7.41 -5.92
CA TYR A 167 -8.72 -8.47 -5.33
C TYR A 167 -9.41 -9.13 -4.13
N LEU A 168 -9.88 -8.34 -3.17
CA LEU A 168 -10.51 -8.86 -1.95
C LEU A 168 -11.85 -9.57 -2.24
N THR A 169 -12.60 -9.10 -3.23
CA THR A 169 -13.87 -9.73 -3.63
C THR A 169 -13.65 -11.06 -4.37
N GLN A 170 -12.64 -11.11 -5.26
CA GLN A 170 -12.37 -12.31 -6.07
C GLN A 170 -11.60 -13.40 -5.31
N ASN A 171 -10.89 -13.03 -4.23
CA ASN A 171 -10.09 -13.94 -3.42
C ASN A 171 -10.68 -14.12 -2.01
N ALA A 172 -11.91 -14.63 -1.94
CA ALA A 172 -12.63 -14.83 -0.67
C ALA A 172 -11.84 -15.69 0.33
N ASP A 173 -11.16 -16.73 -0.16
CA ASP A 173 -10.37 -17.67 0.65
C ASP A 173 -8.98 -17.14 1.04
N SER A 174 -8.59 -15.95 0.56
CA SER A 174 -7.32 -15.32 0.94
C SER A 174 -7.27 -15.08 2.46
N PRO A 175 -6.15 -15.36 3.13
CA PRO A 175 -5.95 -15.02 4.55
C PRO A 175 -5.98 -13.50 4.78
N LEU A 176 -5.73 -12.70 3.74
CA LEU A 176 -5.72 -11.25 3.82
C LEU A 176 -7.13 -10.72 4.08
N THR A 177 -7.35 -10.17 5.28
CA THR A 177 -8.64 -9.63 5.73
C THR A 177 -8.68 -8.11 5.81
N THR A 178 -7.54 -7.45 5.95
CA THR A 178 -7.48 -6.01 6.15
C THR A 178 -6.44 -5.37 5.24
N VAL A 179 -6.89 -4.40 4.44
CA VAL A 179 -6.03 -3.58 3.58
C VAL A 179 -6.19 -2.11 3.96
N ARG A 180 -5.07 -1.43 4.19
CA ARG A 180 -5.03 -0.03 4.65
C ARG A 180 -4.29 0.82 3.65
N LEU A 181 -4.92 1.87 3.12
CA LEU A 181 -4.26 2.91 2.32
C LEU A 181 -3.80 4.02 3.26
N VAL A 182 -2.49 4.16 3.41
CA VAL A 182 -1.88 5.10 4.37
C VAL A 182 -1.36 6.34 3.64
N LEU A 183 -1.94 7.50 3.97
CA LEU A 183 -1.61 8.81 3.41
C LEU A 183 -0.83 9.62 4.44
N TYR A 184 0.37 10.08 4.05
CA TYR A 184 1.20 10.92 4.90
C TYR A 184 0.77 12.37 4.79
N GLY A 185 0.18 12.90 5.83
CA GLY A 185 -0.27 14.27 5.88
C GLY A 185 -1.77 14.46 5.61
N LYS A 186 -2.29 15.55 6.19
CA LYS A 186 -3.72 15.83 6.22
C LYS A 186 -4.30 16.08 4.81
N ALA A 187 -3.59 16.88 4.00
CA ALA A 187 -4.09 17.28 2.68
C ALA A 187 -4.31 16.09 1.74
N ASP A 188 -3.36 15.14 1.68
CA ASP A 188 -3.51 13.96 0.84
C ASP A 188 -4.59 13.02 1.39
N ALA A 189 -4.69 12.88 2.71
CA ALA A 189 -5.71 12.05 3.34
C ALA A 189 -7.14 12.57 3.07
N GLU A 190 -7.37 13.87 3.20
CA GLU A 190 -8.65 14.50 2.87
C GLU A 190 -8.98 14.41 1.37
N LEU A 191 -7.97 14.57 0.51
CA LEU A 191 -8.12 14.43 -0.94
C LEU A 191 -8.57 13.01 -1.32
N TYR A 192 -7.93 11.98 -0.76
CA TYR A 192 -8.29 10.58 -1.05
C TYR A 192 -9.64 10.17 -0.46
N LEU A 193 -10.06 10.76 0.66
CA LEU A 193 -11.44 10.61 1.15
C LEU A 193 -12.45 11.15 0.13
N GLY A 194 -12.24 12.36 -0.40
CA GLY A 194 -13.09 12.92 -1.45
C GLY A 194 -13.13 12.03 -2.69
N PHE A 195 -12.00 11.50 -3.14
CA PHE A 195 -11.97 10.57 -4.27
C PHE A 195 -12.71 9.25 -3.99
N TRP A 196 -12.70 8.77 -2.74
CA TRP A 196 -13.47 7.60 -2.36
C TRP A 196 -14.98 7.86 -2.44
N GLU A 197 -15.45 9.00 -1.95
CA GLU A 197 -16.86 9.40 -2.02
C GLU A 197 -17.35 9.51 -3.47
N GLU A 198 -16.52 9.98 -4.40
CA GLU A 198 -16.81 10.04 -5.83
C GLU A 198 -16.73 8.68 -6.53
N TYR A 199 -15.92 7.76 -5.99
CA TYR A 199 -15.73 6.42 -6.54
C TYR A 199 -16.92 5.51 -6.24
N LYS A 200 -17.58 5.66 -5.06
CA LYS A 200 -18.75 4.89 -4.61
C LYS A 200 -20.05 5.42 -5.14
#